data_a5a8610922335f89767e51965a21f6aa
#
_entry.id   a5a8610922335f89767e51965a21f6aa
#
_cell.length_a   1.000
_cell.length_b   1.000
_cell.length_c   1.000
_cell.angle_alpha   90.00
_cell.angle_beta   90.00
_cell.angle_gamma   90.00
#
_symmetry.space_group_name_H-M   'P 1'
#
loop_
_entity.id
_entity.type
_entity.pdbx_description
1 polymer ?
#
loop_
_entity_poly.entity_id
_entity_poly.type
_entity_poly.pdbx_seq_one_letter_code
_entity_poly.pdbx_strand_id
1 'polypeptide(L)'
;MITYQYTQKDWTTFKEGIKREWAVTNGIGGYAGSSMIGAHSRTHQGYLIASLHAPIERYLVFSKINETVTVGTRTVSFETSQHRASGKTVYTEGQKFLTSFIYDGSVHYTYETDNFSFKKHITLKRNANVCAVAYELTAGDSDCTFTLTPLFNYREHSESSTDRKSVV
;
A
#
# COMPACT_ATOMS: atom_id res chain seq x y z
N MET A 1 -22.79 3.04 -8.16
CA MET A 1 -21.44 2.45 -8.01
C MET A 1 -21.52 1.51 -6.81
N ILE A 2 -20.92 0.32 -6.88
CA ILE A 2 -20.91 -0.63 -5.74
C ILE A 2 -19.76 -0.24 -4.82
N THR A 3 -20.05 -0.09 -3.52
CA THR A 3 -19.06 0.22 -2.49
C THR A 3 -18.89 -1.00 -1.59
N TYR A 4 -17.64 -1.41 -1.39
CA TYR A 4 -17.26 -2.43 -0.42
C TYR A 4 -16.58 -1.75 0.77
N GLN A 5 -17.04 -2.06 1.97
CA GLN A 5 -16.47 -1.52 3.20
C GLN A 5 -16.16 -2.65 4.17
N TYR A 6 -14.96 -2.59 4.75
CA TYR A 6 -14.44 -3.53 5.72
C TYR A 6 -13.87 -2.79 6.94
N THR A 7 -13.85 -3.44 8.06
CA THR A 7 -13.36 -2.91 9.34
C THR A 7 -12.40 -3.89 10.00
N GLN A 8 -11.83 -3.56 11.14
CA GLN A 8 -10.91 -4.44 11.88
C GLN A 8 -11.46 -5.85 12.15
N LYS A 9 -12.77 -6.04 12.19
CA LYS A 9 -13.40 -7.37 12.33
C LYS A 9 -13.11 -8.29 11.16
N ASP A 10 -12.78 -7.73 9.99
CA ASP A 10 -12.53 -8.48 8.77
C ASP A 10 -11.06 -8.90 8.59
N TRP A 11 -10.15 -8.40 9.45
CA TRP A 11 -8.71 -8.74 9.45
C TRP A 11 -8.14 -8.82 10.87
N THR A 12 -8.62 -9.73 11.67
CA THR A 12 -8.14 -9.93 13.04
C THR A 12 -6.67 -10.38 13.10
N THR A 13 -6.17 -10.96 12.01
CA THR A 13 -4.77 -11.37 11.87
C THR A 13 -4.19 -10.92 10.52
N PHE A 14 -2.85 -10.83 10.44
CA PHE A 14 -2.16 -10.58 9.18
C PHE A 14 -2.57 -11.58 8.08
N LYS A 15 -2.64 -12.89 8.43
CA LYS A 15 -3.01 -13.95 7.49
C LYS A 15 -4.44 -13.80 6.93
N GLU A 16 -5.36 -13.30 7.72
CA GLU A 16 -6.72 -13.02 7.24
C GLU A 16 -6.76 -11.79 6.36
N GLY A 17 -6.07 -10.74 6.75
CA GLY A 17 -6.03 -9.49 6.01
C GLY A 17 -5.44 -9.60 4.61
N ILE A 18 -4.47 -10.49 4.39
CA ILE A 18 -3.90 -10.70 3.05
C ILE A 18 -4.75 -11.58 2.12
N LYS A 19 -5.80 -12.25 2.61
CA LYS A 19 -6.65 -13.11 1.79
C LYS A 19 -7.56 -12.32 0.84
N ARG A 20 -7.90 -11.07 1.17
CA ARG A 20 -8.71 -10.21 0.33
C ARG A 20 -7.83 -9.19 -0.36
N GLU A 21 -7.94 -9.17 -1.67
CA GLU A 21 -7.16 -8.31 -2.54
C GLU A 21 -8.09 -7.36 -3.29
N TRP A 22 -7.55 -6.22 -3.66
CA TRP A 22 -8.22 -5.25 -4.50
C TRP A 22 -7.38 -4.93 -5.73
N ALA A 23 -8.03 -4.51 -6.80
CA ALA A 23 -7.37 -3.99 -7.99
C ALA A 23 -8.18 -2.85 -8.61
N VAL A 24 -7.48 -1.81 -9.03
CA VAL A 24 -8.01 -0.69 -9.81
C VAL A 24 -7.26 -0.65 -11.13
N THR A 25 -7.97 -0.53 -12.26
CA THR A 25 -7.37 -0.54 -13.59
C THR A 25 -7.38 0.85 -14.22
N ASN A 26 -6.39 1.12 -15.07
CA ASN A 26 -6.32 2.37 -15.83
C ASN A 26 -6.96 2.32 -17.23
N GLY A 27 -7.46 1.15 -17.65
CA GLY A 27 -8.12 0.94 -18.94
C GLY A 27 -7.19 0.68 -20.15
N ILE A 28 -5.86 0.76 -19.96
CA ILE A 28 -4.86 0.48 -21.01
C ILE A 28 -3.93 -0.69 -20.64
N GLY A 29 -4.35 -1.55 -19.71
CA GLY A 29 -3.59 -2.73 -19.28
C GLY A 29 -2.78 -2.54 -18.00
N GLY A 30 -2.57 -1.31 -17.53
CA GLY A 30 -1.97 -1.03 -16.22
C GLY A 30 -2.99 -1.11 -15.08
N TYR A 31 -2.51 -1.30 -13.87
CA TYR A 31 -3.36 -1.41 -12.68
C TYR A 31 -2.59 -1.07 -11.39
N ALA A 32 -3.34 -0.86 -10.32
CA ALA A 32 -2.87 -0.88 -8.95
C ALA A 32 -3.53 -2.05 -8.21
N GLY A 33 -2.84 -2.69 -7.30
CA GLY A 33 -3.39 -3.77 -6.49
C GLY A 33 -2.58 -4.07 -5.25
N SER A 34 -3.28 -4.47 -4.18
CA SER A 34 -2.69 -4.88 -2.91
C SER A 34 -3.69 -5.71 -2.11
N SER A 35 -3.33 -6.13 -0.91
CA SER A 35 -4.29 -6.65 0.04
C SER A 35 -5.06 -5.52 0.73
N MET A 36 -6.22 -5.84 1.33
CA MET A 36 -7.02 -4.85 2.06
C MET A 36 -6.33 -4.29 3.31
N ILE A 37 -5.25 -4.91 3.79
CA ILE A 37 -4.41 -4.39 4.89
C ILE A 37 -3.15 -3.68 4.39
N GLY A 38 -3.00 -3.44 3.09
CA GLY A 38 -1.86 -2.75 2.50
C GLY A 38 -0.56 -3.56 2.43
N ALA A 39 -0.59 -4.84 2.77
CA ALA A 39 0.56 -5.74 2.63
C ALA A 39 0.60 -6.34 1.22
N HIS A 40 1.77 -6.31 0.59
CA HIS A 40 2.00 -7.01 -0.67
C HIS A 40 2.39 -8.46 -0.38
N SER A 41 1.51 -9.39 -0.76
CA SER A 41 1.69 -10.83 -0.58
C SER A 41 2.03 -11.55 -1.89
N ARG A 42 1.99 -10.84 -3.02
CA ARG A 42 2.24 -11.38 -4.36
C ARG A 42 3.16 -10.48 -5.17
N THR A 43 3.90 -11.05 -6.11
CA THR A 43 4.85 -10.34 -6.98
C THR A 43 4.19 -9.27 -7.84
N HIS A 44 2.94 -9.49 -8.25
CA HIS A 44 2.17 -8.60 -9.12
C HIS A 44 1.33 -7.55 -8.36
N GLN A 45 1.62 -7.28 -7.10
CA GLN A 45 1.00 -6.21 -6.33
C GLN A 45 1.88 -4.96 -6.31
N GLY A 46 1.25 -3.79 -6.41
CA GLY A 46 1.88 -2.47 -6.38
C GLY A 46 0.88 -1.36 -6.62
N TYR A 47 1.28 -0.13 -6.30
CA TYR A 47 0.44 1.06 -6.52
C TYR A 47 0.46 1.51 -7.98
N LEU A 48 1.49 1.10 -8.76
CA LEU A 48 1.49 1.25 -10.21
C LEU A 48 2.20 0.07 -10.86
N ILE A 49 1.42 -0.80 -11.46
CA ILE A 49 1.87 -1.75 -12.47
C ILE A 49 1.57 -1.09 -13.81
N ALA A 50 2.61 -0.50 -14.41
CA ALA A 50 2.47 0.23 -15.67
C ALA A 50 2.45 -0.74 -16.87
N SER A 51 1.58 -0.50 -17.85
CA SER A 51 1.66 -1.15 -19.15
C SER A 51 2.49 -0.27 -20.07
N LEU A 52 3.72 -0.67 -20.38
CA LEU A 52 4.65 0.12 -21.19
C LEU A 52 4.34 0.03 -22.67
N HIS A 53 3.91 -1.15 -23.14
CA HIS A 53 3.35 -1.36 -24.49
C HIS A 53 1.94 -1.92 -24.33
N ALA A 54 0.97 -1.02 -24.23
CA ALA A 54 -0.42 -1.37 -23.94
C ALA A 54 -1.01 -2.38 -24.96
N PRO A 55 -1.70 -3.42 -24.49
CA PRO A 55 -2.06 -3.75 -23.09
C PRO A 55 -1.10 -4.72 -22.41
N ILE A 56 0.04 -5.00 -23.00
CA ILE A 56 1.06 -5.97 -22.56
C ILE A 56 2.29 -5.26 -21.97
N GLU A 57 3.32 -6.03 -21.63
CA GLU A 57 4.57 -5.53 -21.02
C GLU A 57 4.32 -4.72 -19.74
N ARG A 58 3.87 -5.42 -18.72
CA ARG A 58 3.57 -4.83 -17.43
C ARG A 58 4.78 -4.83 -16.51
N TYR A 59 5.10 -3.66 -15.99
CA TYR A 59 6.21 -3.47 -15.06
C TYR A 59 5.73 -2.89 -13.73
N LEU A 60 6.21 -3.43 -12.62
CA LEU A 60 6.07 -2.78 -11.33
C LEU A 60 6.99 -1.57 -11.30
N VAL A 61 6.39 -0.39 -11.23
CA VAL A 61 7.11 0.89 -11.20
C VAL A 61 7.02 1.51 -9.80
N PHE A 62 5.84 1.50 -9.20
CA PHE A 62 5.60 2.05 -7.88
C PHE A 62 5.03 0.97 -6.98
N SER A 63 5.83 0.53 -6.01
CA SER A 63 5.44 -0.56 -5.12
C SER A 63 4.42 -0.09 -4.09
N LYS A 64 4.83 0.73 -3.14
CA LYS A 64 3.96 1.29 -2.08
C LYS A 64 4.60 2.51 -1.44
N ILE A 65 3.91 3.13 -0.49
CA ILE A 65 4.46 4.12 0.43
C ILE A 65 4.42 3.52 1.83
N ASN A 66 5.52 3.63 2.57
CA ASN A 66 5.54 3.36 4.00
C ASN A 66 5.34 4.67 4.74
N GLU A 67 4.40 4.68 5.67
CA GLU A 67 4.03 5.85 6.46
C GLU A 67 4.54 5.71 7.90
N THR A 68 5.12 6.77 8.44
CA THR A 68 5.47 6.89 9.86
C THR A 68 5.03 8.23 10.42
N VAL A 69 4.67 8.24 11.70
CA VAL A 69 4.35 9.46 12.46
C VAL A 69 5.26 9.55 13.67
N THR A 70 5.88 10.70 13.85
CA THR A 70 6.69 11.01 15.03
C THR A 70 6.03 12.12 15.82
N VAL A 71 5.75 11.87 17.09
CA VAL A 71 5.25 12.85 18.07
C VAL A 71 6.25 12.90 19.21
N GLY A 72 6.92 14.01 19.38
CA GLY A 72 8.05 14.15 20.32
C GLY A 72 9.16 13.14 19.99
N THR A 73 9.44 12.22 20.90
CA THR A 73 10.44 11.15 20.72
C THR A 73 9.85 9.81 20.27
N ARG A 74 8.53 9.71 20.17
CA ARG A 74 7.85 8.45 19.83
C ARG A 74 7.55 8.40 18.33
N THR A 75 8.03 7.35 17.65
CA THR A 75 7.71 7.07 16.25
C THR A 75 6.81 5.84 16.15
N VAL A 76 5.74 5.95 15.38
CA VAL A 76 4.81 4.86 15.06
C VAL A 76 4.88 4.59 13.55
N SER A 77 5.06 3.33 13.16
CA SER A 77 5.03 2.88 11.78
C SER A 77 3.66 2.29 11.45
N PHE A 78 3.11 2.69 10.30
CA PHE A 78 1.87 2.14 9.73
C PHE A 78 2.13 1.13 8.62
N GLU A 79 3.41 0.80 8.40
CA GLU A 79 3.78 -0.22 7.44
C GLU A 79 3.19 -1.58 7.83
N THR A 80 2.60 -2.26 6.83
CA THR A 80 2.18 -3.66 6.94
C THR A 80 2.99 -4.48 5.94
N SER A 81 3.80 -5.40 6.42
CA SER A 81 4.66 -6.24 5.58
C SER A 81 5.03 -7.56 6.26
N GLN A 82 5.47 -8.49 5.43
CA GLN A 82 6.10 -9.73 5.85
C GLN A 82 7.43 -9.86 5.11
N HIS A 83 8.50 -10.11 5.83
CA HIS A 83 9.82 -10.35 5.23
C HIS A 83 10.57 -11.46 5.98
N ARG A 84 11.61 -11.99 5.35
CA ARG A 84 12.52 -12.94 6.00
C ARG A 84 13.76 -12.21 6.52
N ALA A 85 14.04 -12.38 7.80
CA ALA A 85 15.26 -11.89 8.43
C ALA A 85 15.89 -13.03 9.23
N SER A 86 17.17 -13.32 9.00
CA SER A 86 17.93 -14.39 9.69
C SER A 86 17.21 -15.74 9.74
N GLY A 87 16.58 -16.14 8.62
CA GLY A 87 15.85 -17.41 8.49
C GLY A 87 14.46 -17.44 9.14
N LYS A 88 14.05 -16.37 9.83
CA LYS A 88 12.74 -16.24 10.46
C LYS A 88 11.82 -15.31 9.66
N THR A 89 10.53 -15.57 9.73
CA THR A 89 9.52 -14.65 9.20
C THR A 89 9.28 -13.54 10.23
N VAL A 90 9.45 -12.29 9.79
CA VAL A 90 9.20 -11.09 10.58
C VAL A 90 8.02 -10.34 9.97
N TYR A 91 7.14 -9.83 10.81
CA TYR A 91 5.97 -9.05 10.42
C TYR A 91 6.12 -7.62 10.92
N THR A 92 5.78 -6.67 10.05
CA THR A 92 5.48 -5.29 10.45
C THR A 92 3.96 -5.16 10.44
N GLU A 93 3.38 -4.78 11.56
CA GLU A 93 1.94 -4.96 11.80
C GLU A 93 1.19 -3.62 11.84
N GLY A 94 1.41 -2.75 10.85
CA GLY A 94 0.70 -1.47 10.73
C GLY A 94 -0.82 -1.61 10.61
N GLN A 95 -1.31 -2.78 10.17
CA GLN A 95 -2.76 -3.08 10.12
C GLN A 95 -3.45 -3.02 11.50
N LYS A 96 -2.70 -3.02 12.59
CA LYS A 96 -3.28 -2.81 13.94
C LYS A 96 -3.91 -1.45 14.12
N PHE A 97 -3.42 -0.46 13.36
CA PHE A 97 -3.94 0.91 13.35
C PHE A 97 -4.97 1.15 12.25
N LEU A 98 -5.16 0.20 11.34
CA LEU A 98 -6.14 0.30 10.25
C LEU A 98 -7.54 0.06 10.82
N THR A 99 -8.41 1.06 10.74
CA THR A 99 -9.79 0.99 11.27
C THR A 99 -10.83 0.78 10.17
N SER A 100 -10.55 1.25 8.95
CA SER A 100 -11.47 1.10 7.82
C SER A 100 -10.73 0.95 6.50
N PHE A 101 -11.30 0.11 5.64
CA PHE A 101 -10.94 -0.05 4.24
C PHE A 101 -12.20 0.09 3.39
N ILE A 102 -12.16 0.96 2.38
CA ILE A 102 -13.27 1.17 1.44
C ILE A 102 -12.76 1.05 0.02
N TYR A 103 -13.54 0.36 -0.82
CA TYR A 103 -13.34 0.28 -2.26
C TYR A 103 -14.63 0.71 -2.97
N ASP A 104 -14.54 1.78 -3.75
CA ASP A 104 -15.65 2.37 -4.53
C ASP A 104 -15.24 2.73 -5.96
N GLY A 105 -14.22 2.05 -6.49
CA GLY A 105 -13.53 2.38 -7.75
C GLY A 105 -12.22 3.11 -7.51
N SER A 106 -12.03 3.65 -6.32
CA SER A 106 -10.76 4.03 -5.70
C SER A 106 -10.59 3.25 -4.41
N VAL A 107 -9.45 3.39 -3.76
CA VAL A 107 -9.16 2.68 -2.51
C VAL A 107 -8.89 3.68 -1.39
N HIS A 108 -9.52 3.46 -0.26
CA HIS A 108 -9.43 4.33 0.91
C HIS A 108 -9.08 3.51 2.13
N TYR A 109 -7.98 3.86 2.78
CA TYR A 109 -7.55 3.31 4.06
C TYR A 109 -7.69 4.39 5.13
N THR A 110 -8.24 4.05 6.29
CA THR A 110 -8.26 4.93 7.46
C THR A 110 -7.44 4.30 8.58
N TYR A 111 -6.44 5.02 9.04
CA TYR A 111 -5.58 4.63 10.15
C TYR A 111 -5.79 5.57 11.33
N GLU A 112 -5.85 5.02 12.53
CA GLU A 112 -6.10 5.75 13.77
C GLU A 112 -5.19 5.28 14.89
N THR A 113 -4.72 6.23 15.66
CA THR A 113 -4.07 6.07 16.96
C THR A 113 -4.75 7.00 17.97
N ASP A 114 -4.38 6.95 19.24
CA ASP A 114 -4.96 7.80 20.28
C ASP A 114 -4.87 9.31 19.97
N ASN A 115 -3.83 9.74 19.25
CA ASN A 115 -3.52 11.16 19.06
C ASN A 115 -3.35 11.57 17.59
N PHE A 116 -3.53 10.64 16.66
CA PHE A 116 -3.30 10.89 15.25
C PHE A 116 -4.14 9.98 14.38
N SER A 117 -4.73 10.52 13.33
CA SER A 117 -5.39 9.73 12.30
C SER A 117 -5.05 10.25 10.90
N PHE A 118 -5.11 9.38 9.92
CA PHE A 118 -5.04 9.77 8.52
C PHE A 118 -5.87 8.85 7.65
N LYS A 119 -6.32 9.40 6.54
CA LYS A 119 -6.87 8.64 5.42
C LYS A 119 -5.88 8.66 4.27
N LYS A 120 -5.71 7.51 3.63
CA LYS A 120 -4.93 7.35 2.41
C LYS A 120 -5.87 6.94 1.28
N HIS A 121 -5.83 7.70 0.17
CA HIS A 121 -6.62 7.44 -1.02
C HIS A 121 -5.69 7.07 -2.17
N ILE A 122 -6.00 5.97 -2.87
CA ILE A 122 -5.22 5.49 -4.01
C ILE A 122 -6.15 5.40 -5.21
N THR A 123 -5.76 6.03 -6.30
CA THR A 123 -6.50 5.99 -7.55
C THR A 123 -5.57 6.00 -8.77
N LEU A 124 -6.06 5.51 -9.89
CA LEU A 124 -5.36 5.56 -11.17
C LEU A 124 -6.07 6.50 -12.14
N LYS A 125 -5.27 7.26 -12.87
CA LYS A 125 -5.78 8.05 -13.99
C LYS A 125 -6.17 7.12 -15.13
N ARG A 126 -7.41 7.28 -15.63
CA ARG A 126 -7.87 6.53 -16.79
C ARG A 126 -7.04 6.86 -18.03
N ASN A 127 -6.72 5.84 -18.82
CA ASN A 127 -5.93 5.90 -20.06
C ASN A 127 -4.51 6.46 -19.88
N ALA A 128 -3.93 6.30 -18.69
CA ALA A 128 -2.55 6.72 -18.43
C ALA A 128 -1.90 5.85 -17.35
N ASN A 129 -0.58 5.67 -17.40
CA ASN A 129 0.22 5.03 -16.36
C ASN A 129 0.55 6.03 -15.25
N VAL A 130 -0.49 6.51 -14.57
CA VAL A 130 -0.39 7.49 -13.48
C VAL A 130 -1.19 6.99 -12.28
N CYS A 131 -0.51 6.89 -11.14
CA CYS A 131 -1.11 6.64 -9.83
C CYS A 131 -1.07 7.92 -9.00
N ALA A 132 -2.18 8.24 -8.36
CA ALA A 132 -2.24 9.29 -7.35
C ALA A 132 -2.48 8.68 -5.98
N VAL A 133 -1.71 9.14 -4.99
CA VAL A 133 -1.91 8.81 -3.58
C VAL A 133 -2.11 10.11 -2.83
N ALA A 134 -3.27 10.30 -2.23
CA ALA A 134 -3.61 11.48 -1.45
C ALA A 134 -3.77 11.12 0.03
N TYR A 135 -3.44 12.05 0.90
CA TYR A 135 -3.55 11.90 2.35
C TYR A 135 -4.39 13.02 2.95
N GLU A 136 -5.31 12.65 3.83
CA GLU A 136 -6.01 13.55 4.72
C GLU A 136 -5.53 13.29 6.15
N LEU A 137 -4.99 14.28 6.82
CA LEU A 137 -4.36 14.17 8.13
C LEU A 137 -5.21 14.84 9.19
N THR A 138 -5.37 14.19 10.33
CA THR A 138 -5.92 14.79 11.53
C THR A 138 -4.94 14.51 12.67
N ALA A 139 -4.28 15.55 13.17
CA ALA A 139 -3.42 15.49 14.33
C ALA A 139 -4.20 15.98 15.57
N GLY A 140 -3.82 15.48 16.75
CA GLY A 140 -4.24 16.05 18.02
C GLY A 140 -3.51 17.37 18.31
N ASP A 141 -3.54 17.82 19.58
CA ASP A 141 -2.99 19.12 20.01
C ASP A 141 -1.45 19.20 20.02
N SER A 142 -0.76 18.12 19.67
CA SER A 142 0.70 18.04 19.66
C SER A 142 1.28 18.14 18.25
N ASP A 143 2.41 18.83 18.11
CA ASP A 143 3.17 18.83 16.87
C ASP A 143 3.60 17.42 16.48
N CYS A 144 3.35 17.06 15.23
CA CYS A 144 3.73 15.76 14.68
C CYS A 144 4.45 15.90 13.34
N THR A 145 5.35 14.97 13.06
CA THR A 145 5.98 14.81 11.75
C THR A 145 5.42 13.57 11.08
N PHE A 146 4.77 13.75 9.94
CA PHE A 146 4.30 12.67 9.08
C PHE A 146 5.30 12.42 7.96
N THR A 147 5.93 11.27 7.97
CA THR A 147 6.97 10.90 7.00
C THR A 147 6.44 9.87 6.02
N LEU A 148 6.62 10.14 4.75
CA LEU A 148 6.26 9.27 3.63
C LEU A 148 7.52 8.74 2.98
N THR A 149 7.66 7.41 2.88
CA THR A 149 8.79 6.75 2.22
C THR A 149 8.26 5.97 1.00
N PRO A 150 8.29 6.55 -0.20
CA PRO A 150 7.87 5.85 -1.41
C PRO A 150 8.90 4.79 -1.81
N LEU A 151 8.41 3.62 -2.20
CA LEU A 151 9.21 2.49 -2.66
C LEU A 151 8.96 2.27 -4.15
N PHE A 152 9.98 2.47 -4.96
CA PHE A 152 9.96 2.24 -6.40
C PHE A 152 10.65 0.94 -6.76
N ASN A 153 10.30 0.40 -7.91
CA ASN A 153 10.96 -0.76 -8.51
C ASN A 153 10.90 -0.61 -10.04
N TYR A 154 11.70 -1.40 -10.75
CA TYR A 154 11.58 -1.52 -12.20
C TYR A 154 11.83 -2.99 -12.57
N ARG A 155 10.78 -3.78 -12.56
CA ARG A 155 10.82 -5.19 -12.91
C ARG A 155 9.54 -5.62 -13.63
N GLU A 156 9.63 -6.66 -14.41
CA GLU A 156 8.45 -7.32 -14.94
C GLU A 156 7.56 -7.77 -13.77
N HIS A 157 6.23 -7.58 -13.89
CA HIS A 157 5.29 -7.67 -12.77
C HIS A 157 5.14 -9.09 -12.19
N SER A 158 5.41 -10.13 -12.98
CA SER A 158 5.35 -11.53 -12.54
C SER A 158 6.67 -12.03 -11.92
N GLU A 159 7.77 -11.32 -12.13
CA GLU A 159 9.06 -11.69 -11.55
C GLU A 159 9.16 -11.29 -10.07
N SER A 160 9.95 -12.05 -9.31
CA SER A 160 10.34 -11.62 -7.96
C SER A 160 11.55 -10.69 -8.02
N SER A 161 11.61 -9.72 -7.10
CA SER A 161 12.83 -8.93 -6.91
C SER A 161 13.92 -9.86 -6.40
N THR A 162 14.83 -10.27 -7.26
CA THR A 162 16.11 -10.80 -6.84
C THR A 162 17.03 -9.61 -6.56
N ASP A 163 17.80 -9.65 -5.46
CA ASP A 163 18.89 -8.70 -5.20
C ASP A 163 19.92 -8.78 -6.34
N ARG A 164 19.57 -8.22 -7.46
CA ARG A 164 20.57 -7.87 -8.47
C ARG A 164 21.24 -6.63 -7.93
N LYS A 165 22.42 -6.79 -7.31
CA LYS A 165 23.38 -5.71 -7.19
C LYS A 165 23.48 -5.12 -8.59
N SER A 166 22.99 -3.91 -8.78
CA SER A 166 23.15 -3.20 -10.02
C SER A 166 24.66 -3.05 -10.22
N VAL A 167 25.20 -3.82 -11.15
CA VAL A 167 26.53 -3.57 -11.68
C VAL A 167 26.34 -2.36 -12.59
N VAL A 168 26.78 -1.21 -12.12
CA VAL A 168 26.98 -0.01 -12.93
C VAL A 168 28.20 -0.22 -13.79
#